data_fc441a9e8b94a941478792279818ac7f
#
_entry.id   fc441a9e8b94a941478792279818ac7f
#
_cell.length_a   1.000
_cell.length_b   1.000
_cell.length_c   1.000
_cell.angle_alpha   90.00
_cell.angle_beta   90.00
_cell.angle_gamma   90.00
#
_symmetry.space_group_name_H-M   'P 1'
#
loop_
_entity.id
_entity.type
_entity.pdbx_description
1 polymer ?
#
loop_
_entity_poly.entity_id
_entity_poly.type
_entity_poly.pdbx_seq_one_letter_code
_entity_poly.pdbx_strand_id
1 'polypeptide(L)'
;MENINLKAILDSDKHQLDTLIDVIVNEAEGYELEAYITVKKLEYVVKSLIEVLQPMAITEAEKQKGNTLYGAEVNVKDTGVRYNFSECGYLPYNSLISDKKQIETELKGMETLLKSINKKTTIVDEQSGEILEVKPPVRTAGTSIVLTLK
;
A
#
# COMPACT_ATOMS: atom_id res chain seq x y z
N MET A 1 31.11 9.79 2.89
CA MET A 1 29.88 9.49 2.14
C MET A 1 30.25 9.53 0.68
N GLU A 2 30.29 8.40 0.02
CA GLU A 2 30.43 8.37 -1.43
C GLU A 2 29.18 9.01 -2.03
N ASN A 3 29.41 9.93 -2.98
CA ASN A 3 28.31 10.61 -3.65
C ASN A 3 27.53 9.59 -4.50
N ILE A 4 26.25 9.44 -4.24
CA ILE A 4 25.36 8.68 -5.13
C ILE A 4 25.47 9.33 -6.51
N ASN A 5 26.00 8.59 -7.46
CA ASN A 5 26.11 9.09 -8.83
C ASN A 5 24.76 8.94 -9.54
N LEU A 6 23.90 9.94 -9.38
CA LEU A 6 22.58 9.95 -10.00
C LEU A 6 22.65 9.80 -11.53
N LYS A 7 23.72 10.25 -12.17
CA LYS A 7 23.90 10.12 -13.62
C LYS A 7 24.09 8.65 -14.02
N ALA A 8 24.85 7.88 -13.24
CA ALA A 8 25.04 6.46 -13.51
C ALA A 8 23.72 5.69 -13.40
N ILE A 9 22.87 6.05 -12.43
CA ILE A 9 21.52 5.46 -12.29
C ILE A 9 20.62 5.86 -13.46
N LEU A 10 20.68 7.12 -13.90
CA LEU A 10 19.90 7.64 -15.03
C LEU A 10 20.22 6.90 -16.33
N ASP A 11 21.49 6.58 -16.56
CA ASP A 11 21.95 5.91 -17.77
C ASP A 11 21.80 4.39 -17.73
N SER A 12 21.36 3.81 -16.60
CA SER A 12 21.17 2.37 -16.41
C SER A 12 19.83 1.88 -16.96
N ASP A 13 19.84 0.76 -17.64
CA ASP A 13 18.64 0.01 -18.00
C ASP A 13 18.13 -0.84 -16.81
N LYS A 14 16.94 -1.43 -16.97
CA LYS A 14 16.33 -2.25 -15.93
C LYS A 14 17.22 -3.44 -15.51
N HIS A 15 17.88 -4.09 -16.46
CA HIS A 15 18.72 -5.26 -16.18
C HIS A 15 19.96 -4.86 -15.34
N GLN A 16 20.55 -3.71 -15.64
CA GLN A 16 21.66 -3.17 -14.85
C GLN A 16 21.23 -2.80 -13.43
N LEU A 17 20.01 -2.25 -13.27
CA LEU A 17 19.44 -1.99 -11.95
C LEU A 17 19.14 -3.26 -11.16
N ASP A 18 18.61 -4.31 -11.81
CA ASP A 18 18.37 -5.61 -11.19
C ASP A 18 19.72 -6.24 -10.75
N THR A 19 20.77 -6.15 -11.57
CA THR A 19 22.13 -6.62 -11.21
C THR A 19 22.68 -5.86 -10.00
N LEU A 20 22.45 -4.54 -9.92
CA LEU A 20 22.87 -3.74 -8.76
C LEU A 20 22.17 -4.20 -7.47
N ILE A 21 20.88 -4.56 -7.55
CA ILE A 21 20.14 -5.11 -6.41
C ILE A 21 20.79 -6.41 -5.94
N ASP A 22 21.12 -7.33 -6.84
CA ASP A 22 21.77 -8.61 -6.52
C ASP A 22 23.14 -8.39 -5.83
N VAL A 23 23.93 -7.43 -6.31
CA VAL A 23 25.21 -7.06 -5.69
C VAL A 23 24.99 -6.56 -4.26
N ILE A 24 24.06 -5.62 -4.05
CA ILE A 24 23.76 -5.07 -2.73
C ILE A 24 23.28 -6.16 -1.75
N VAL A 25 22.42 -7.08 -2.22
CA VAL A 25 21.93 -8.20 -1.41
C VAL A 25 23.07 -9.13 -1.00
N ASN A 26 23.96 -9.48 -1.93
CA ASN A 26 25.12 -10.32 -1.64
C ASN A 26 26.11 -9.65 -0.69
N GLU A 27 26.35 -8.35 -0.85
CA GLU A 27 27.22 -7.58 0.05
C GLU A 27 26.63 -7.39 1.45
N ALA A 28 25.31 -7.53 1.61
CA ALA A 28 24.64 -7.40 2.90
C ALA A 28 24.74 -8.66 3.77
N GLU A 29 25.37 -9.74 3.31
CA GLU A 29 25.51 -10.98 4.08
C GLU A 29 26.26 -10.72 5.38
N GLY A 30 25.61 -11.09 6.50
CA GLY A 30 26.14 -10.89 7.87
C GLY A 30 25.76 -9.56 8.53
N TYR A 31 25.13 -8.60 7.82
CA TYR A 31 24.60 -7.34 8.36
C TYR A 31 23.28 -6.91 7.70
N GLU A 32 22.43 -7.90 7.49
CA GLU A 32 21.15 -7.74 6.76
C GLU A 32 20.21 -6.71 7.41
N LEU A 33 20.25 -6.59 8.76
CA LEU A 33 19.43 -5.61 9.47
C LEU A 33 19.87 -4.18 9.19
N GLU A 34 21.17 -3.91 9.23
CA GLU A 34 21.75 -2.60 8.93
C GLU A 34 21.49 -2.21 7.48
N ALA A 35 21.65 -3.16 6.55
CA ALA A 35 21.34 -2.97 5.14
C ALA A 35 19.85 -2.64 4.95
N TYR A 36 18.95 -3.39 5.60
CA TYR A 36 17.51 -3.13 5.56
C TYR A 36 17.15 -1.76 6.11
N ILE A 37 17.74 -1.34 7.25
CA ILE A 37 17.54 -0.01 7.81
C ILE A 37 18.01 1.07 6.84
N THR A 38 19.15 0.87 6.18
CA THR A 38 19.69 1.81 5.20
C THR A 38 18.77 1.95 3.99
N VAL A 39 18.27 0.83 3.44
CA VAL A 39 17.31 0.84 2.33
C VAL A 39 16.00 1.54 2.74
N LYS A 40 15.53 1.34 3.97
CA LYS A 40 14.33 2.05 4.49
C LYS A 40 14.53 3.56 4.61
N LYS A 41 15.73 4.02 4.98
CA LYS A 41 16.06 5.44 4.96
C LYS A 41 16.12 6.01 3.54
N LEU A 42 16.69 5.26 2.60
CA LEU A 42 16.71 5.63 1.19
C LEU A 42 15.29 5.68 0.60
N GLU A 43 14.42 4.73 0.94
CA GLU A 43 13.01 4.75 0.54
C GLU A 43 12.31 6.05 0.96
N TYR A 44 12.54 6.50 2.19
CA TYR A 44 12.00 7.78 2.66
C TYR A 44 12.52 8.97 1.83
N VAL A 45 13.84 9.03 1.59
CA VAL A 45 14.44 10.10 0.78
C VAL A 45 13.90 10.08 -0.65
N VAL A 46 13.84 8.91 -1.28
CA VAL A 46 13.34 8.75 -2.66
C VAL A 46 11.88 9.17 -2.76
N LYS A 47 11.02 8.75 -1.83
CA LYS A 47 9.61 9.16 -1.82
C LYS A 47 9.46 10.68 -1.70
N SER A 48 10.18 11.30 -0.77
CA SER A 48 10.14 12.75 -0.60
C SER A 48 10.64 13.50 -1.83
N LEU A 49 11.68 13.00 -2.50
CA LEU A 49 12.17 13.58 -3.75
C LEU A 49 11.14 13.45 -4.89
N ILE A 50 10.48 12.30 -5.01
CA ILE A 50 9.43 12.10 -6.02
C ILE A 50 8.29 13.10 -5.81
N GLU A 51 7.81 13.28 -4.57
CA GLU A 51 6.75 14.23 -4.24
C GLU A 51 7.09 15.67 -4.66
N VAL A 52 8.36 16.07 -4.54
CA VAL A 52 8.82 17.40 -4.92
C VAL A 52 9.07 17.52 -6.43
N LEU A 53 9.69 16.51 -7.04
CA LEU A 53 10.11 16.57 -8.44
C LEU A 53 8.95 16.30 -9.41
N GLN A 54 7.99 15.45 -9.06
CA GLN A 54 6.91 15.05 -9.96
C GLN A 54 6.10 16.25 -10.48
N PRO A 55 5.63 17.21 -9.65
CA PRO A 55 4.92 18.39 -10.14
C PRO A 55 5.76 19.26 -11.08
N MET A 56 7.07 19.35 -10.83
CA MET A 56 8.00 20.12 -11.66
C MET A 56 8.24 19.47 -13.02
N ALA A 57 8.26 18.13 -13.05
CA ALA A 57 8.55 17.35 -14.25
C ALA A 57 7.34 17.18 -15.18
N ILE A 58 6.10 17.37 -14.72
CA ILE A 58 4.88 17.13 -15.51
C ILE A 58 4.90 17.94 -16.82
N THR A 59 5.19 19.25 -16.75
CA THR A 59 5.21 20.11 -17.93
C THR A 59 6.24 19.68 -18.97
N GLU A 60 7.38 19.16 -18.53
CA GLU A 60 8.40 18.64 -19.43
C GLU A 60 8.00 17.25 -19.98
N ALA A 61 7.42 16.40 -19.14
CA ALA A 61 6.92 15.09 -19.53
C ALA A 61 5.82 15.17 -20.60
N GLU A 62 4.95 16.19 -20.55
CA GLU A 62 3.92 16.43 -21.58
C GLU A 62 4.53 16.66 -22.97
N LYS A 63 5.68 17.36 -23.05
CA LYS A 63 6.39 17.59 -24.30
C LYS A 63 7.06 16.32 -24.84
N GLN A 64 7.34 15.37 -23.97
CA GLN A 64 8.04 14.12 -24.28
C GLN A 64 7.12 12.90 -24.32
N LYS A 65 5.80 13.09 -24.27
CA LYS A 65 4.80 12.02 -24.25
C LYS A 65 4.98 11.06 -25.43
N GLY A 66 5.09 9.77 -25.12
CA GLY A 66 5.30 8.71 -26.10
C GLY A 66 6.76 8.51 -26.51
N ASN A 67 7.69 9.34 -26.02
CA ASN A 67 9.11 9.15 -26.27
C ASN A 67 9.74 8.24 -25.22
N THR A 68 10.85 7.59 -25.60
CA THR A 68 11.71 6.87 -24.65
C THR A 68 12.91 7.73 -24.32
N LEU A 69 13.10 8.04 -23.05
CA LEU A 69 14.23 8.80 -22.54
C LEU A 69 14.95 7.99 -21.47
N TYR A 70 16.25 7.83 -21.61
CA TYR A 70 17.09 7.12 -20.63
C TYR A 70 16.55 5.74 -20.25
N GLY A 71 16.08 4.97 -21.24
CA GLY A 71 15.51 3.63 -21.01
C GLY A 71 14.08 3.59 -20.42
N ALA A 72 13.45 4.75 -20.20
CA ALA A 72 12.09 4.88 -19.68
C ALA A 72 11.13 5.44 -20.72
N GLU A 73 9.97 4.84 -20.90
CA GLU A 73 8.89 5.39 -21.72
C GLU A 73 8.12 6.47 -20.94
N VAL A 74 8.03 7.67 -21.54
CA VAL A 74 7.35 8.81 -20.92
C VAL A 74 5.86 8.79 -21.28
N ASN A 75 5.02 8.50 -20.28
CA ASN A 75 3.57 8.53 -20.42
C ASN A 75 2.95 9.49 -19.40
N VAL A 76 2.23 10.50 -19.89
CA VAL A 76 1.41 11.36 -19.05
C VAL A 76 -0.03 10.90 -19.14
N LYS A 77 -0.61 10.54 -17.99
CA LYS A 77 -2.01 10.10 -17.86
C LYS A 77 -2.69 10.97 -16.81
N ASP A 78 -3.93 11.33 -17.08
CA ASP A 78 -4.78 11.92 -16.05
C ASP A 78 -4.91 10.92 -14.89
N THR A 79 -4.53 11.33 -13.70
CA THR A 79 -4.78 10.55 -12.49
C THR A 79 -6.29 10.53 -12.27
N GLY A 80 -6.86 9.36 -12.38
CA GLY A 80 -8.28 9.04 -12.49
C GLY A 80 -9.27 10.06 -11.93
N VAL A 81 -10.22 10.42 -12.75
CA VAL A 81 -11.38 11.23 -12.37
C VAL A 81 -12.05 10.54 -11.17
N ARG A 82 -12.07 11.21 -10.03
CA ARG A 82 -12.82 10.73 -8.87
C ARG A 82 -14.16 11.44 -8.85
N TYR A 83 -15.23 10.64 -8.91
CA TYR A 83 -16.58 11.17 -8.77
C TYR A 83 -16.98 11.20 -7.30
N ASN A 84 -17.42 12.36 -6.82
CA ASN A 84 -18.06 12.48 -5.50
C ASN A 84 -19.57 12.36 -5.70
N PHE A 85 -20.12 11.20 -5.43
CA PHE A 85 -21.55 10.94 -5.59
C PHE A 85 -22.40 11.45 -4.42
N SER A 86 -21.80 11.81 -3.28
CA SER A 86 -22.56 12.25 -2.09
C SER A 86 -23.29 13.57 -2.31
N GLU A 87 -22.79 14.42 -3.22
CA GLU A 87 -23.37 15.73 -3.53
C GLU A 87 -24.36 15.72 -4.70
N CYS A 88 -24.58 14.56 -5.32
CA CYS A 88 -25.49 14.45 -6.45
C CYS A 88 -26.98 14.62 -6.07
N GLY A 89 -27.31 14.64 -4.77
CA GLY A 89 -28.69 14.76 -4.30
C GLY A 89 -29.61 13.58 -4.62
N TYR A 90 -29.04 12.45 -5.11
CA TYR A 90 -29.81 11.27 -5.44
C TYR A 90 -30.10 10.44 -4.21
N LEU A 91 -31.30 10.64 -3.64
CA LEU A 91 -31.73 10.03 -2.38
C LEU A 91 -31.55 8.50 -2.31
N PRO A 92 -31.89 7.70 -3.36
CA PRO A 92 -31.68 6.26 -3.29
C PRO A 92 -30.20 5.86 -3.11
N TYR A 93 -29.26 6.60 -3.71
CA TYR A 93 -27.84 6.36 -3.50
C TYR A 93 -27.41 6.65 -2.05
N ASN A 94 -27.89 7.76 -1.50
CA ASN A 94 -27.57 8.17 -0.13
C ASN A 94 -28.12 7.16 0.90
N SER A 95 -29.32 6.61 0.65
CA SER A 95 -29.92 5.53 1.45
C SER A 95 -29.02 4.29 1.44
N LEU A 96 -28.63 3.81 0.25
CA LEU A 96 -27.74 2.65 0.13
C LEU A 96 -26.39 2.83 0.81
N ILE A 97 -25.83 4.04 0.80
CA ILE A 97 -24.59 4.34 1.54
C ILE A 97 -24.80 4.28 3.06
N SER A 98 -25.96 4.76 3.52
CA SER A 98 -26.35 4.66 4.95
C SER A 98 -26.49 3.21 5.37
N ASP A 99 -27.23 2.41 4.59
CA ASP A 99 -27.46 0.99 4.85
C ASP A 99 -26.13 0.21 4.85
N LYS A 100 -25.26 0.49 3.88
CA LYS A 100 -23.92 -0.07 3.84
C LYS A 100 -23.12 0.21 5.12
N LYS A 101 -23.14 1.46 5.60
CA LYS A 101 -22.43 1.87 6.82
C LYS A 101 -22.99 1.16 8.05
N GLN A 102 -24.30 0.98 8.12
CA GLN A 102 -24.95 0.23 9.18
C GLN A 102 -24.50 -1.23 9.18
N ILE A 103 -24.59 -1.90 8.02
CA ILE A 103 -24.15 -3.29 7.84
C ILE A 103 -22.68 -3.47 8.19
N GLU A 104 -21.80 -2.54 7.77
CA GLU A 104 -20.37 -2.56 8.12
C GLU A 104 -20.15 -2.45 9.64
N THR A 105 -20.99 -1.68 10.34
CA THR A 105 -20.92 -1.53 11.79
C THR A 105 -21.37 -2.81 12.50
N GLU A 106 -22.46 -3.40 12.05
CA GLU A 106 -22.98 -4.69 12.55
C GLU A 106 -21.95 -5.81 12.33
N LEU A 107 -21.38 -5.89 11.11
CA LEU A 107 -20.35 -6.86 10.77
C LEU A 107 -19.12 -6.75 11.68
N LYS A 108 -18.63 -5.53 11.93
CA LYS A 108 -17.52 -5.30 12.88
C LYS A 108 -17.85 -5.73 14.30
N GLY A 109 -19.12 -5.53 14.73
CA GLY A 109 -19.60 -6.02 16.02
C GLY A 109 -19.54 -7.54 16.10
N MET A 110 -20.07 -8.23 15.08
CA MET A 110 -20.03 -9.70 14.99
C MET A 110 -18.59 -10.23 14.92
N GLU A 111 -17.71 -9.61 14.13
CA GLU A 111 -16.29 -9.99 14.08
C GLU A 111 -15.61 -9.86 15.44
N THR A 112 -15.95 -8.82 16.20
CA THR A 112 -15.38 -8.59 17.53
C THR A 112 -15.87 -9.68 18.50
N LEU A 113 -17.15 -10.04 18.44
CA LEU A 113 -17.72 -11.16 19.20
C LEU A 113 -17.00 -12.46 18.84
N LEU A 114 -16.88 -12.78 17.54
CA LEU A 114 -16.22 -13.99 17.07
C LEU A 114 -14.75 -14.07 17.50
N LYS A 115 -14.01 -12.95 17.48
CA LYS A 115 -12.62 -12.88 17.96
C LYS A 115 -12.47 -13.16 19.45
N SER A 116 -13.51 -12.99 20.25
CA SER A 116 -13.51 -13.31 21.68
C SER A 116 -13.66 -14.81 21.97
N ILE A 117 -14.08 -15.60 20.97
CA ILE A 117 -14.29 -17.03 21.09
C ILE A 117 -12.95 -17.76 21.00
N ASN A 118 -12.56 -18.45 22.07
CA ASN A 118 -11.30 -19.19 22.14
C ASN A 118 -11.47 -20.72 21.93
N LYS A 119 -12.70 -21.24 22.03
CA LYS A 119 -13.05 -22.65 21.83
C LYS A 119 -14.42 -22.75 21.21
N LYS A 120 -14.70 -23.90 20.60
CA LYS A 120 -16.05 -24.22 20.11
C LYS A 120 -17.09 -23.96 21.22
N THR A 121 -18.06 -23.13 20.93
CA THR A 121 -19.11 -22.72 21.88
C THR A 121 -20.44 -22.59 21.18
N THR A 122 -21.49 -22.42 21.94
CA THR A 122 -22.86 -22.24 21.44
C THR A 122 -23.26 -20.78 21.69
N ILE A 123 -23.81 -20.14 20.70
CA ILE A 123 -24.36 -18.78 20.78
C ILE A 123 -25.84 -18.86 20.41
N VAL A 124 -26.66 -18.11 21.11
CA VAL A 124 -28.06 -17.91 20.74
C VAL A 124 -28.11 -16.65 19.82
N ASP A 125 -28.64 -16.81 18.64
CA ASP A 125 -28.91 -15.70 17.75
C ASP A 125 -30.06 -14.86 18.34
N GLU A 126 -29.78 -13.58 18.60
CA GLU A 126 -30.78 -12.71 19.27
C GLU A 126 -31.97 -12.39 18.35
N GLN A 127 -31.82 -12.50 17.03
CA GLN A 127 -32.88 -12.19 16.08
C GLN A 127 -33.78 -13.37 15.78
N SER A 128 -33.20 -14.56 15.59
CA SER A 128 -33.94 -15.76 15.25
C SER A 128 -34.25 -16.63 16.46
N GLY A 129 -33.54 -16.49 17.58
CA GLY A 129 -33.57 -17.35 18.73
C GLY A 129 -32.93 -18.72 18.50
N GLU A 130 -32.28 -18.93 17.37
CA GLU A 130 -31.61 -20.18 17.04
C GLU A 130 -30.32 -20.37 17.84
N ILE A 131 -30.07 -21.63 18.19
CA ILE A 131 -28.83 -22.01 18.87
C ILE A 131 -27.80 -22.42 17.82
N LEU A 132 -26.76 -21.58 17.66
CA LEU A 132 -25.72 -21.79 16.67
C LEU A 132 -24.42 -22.28 17.33
N GLU A 133 -23.86 -23.35 16.78
CA GLU A 133 -22.55 -23.83 17.19
C GLU A 133 -21.45 -23.07 16.42
N VAL A 134 -20.62 -22.30 17.13
CA VAL A 134 -19.61 -21.41 16.57
C VAL A 134 -18.21 -21.87 16.98
N LYS A 135 -17.29 -21.85 16.01
CA LYS A 135 -15.87 -22.13 16.21
C LYS A 135 -15.08 -20.82 16.25
N PRO A 136 -13.93 -20.78 16.96
CA PRO A 136 -13.06 -19.63 16.93
C PRO A 136 -12.57 -19.35 15.51
N PRO A 137 -12.37 -18.07 15.14
CA PRO A 137 -11.80 -17.70 13.85
C PRO A 137 -10.37 -18.23 13.70
N VAL A 138 -10.00 -18.60 12.49
CA VAL A 138 -8.62 -18.98 12.20
C VAL A 138 -7.74 -17.73 12.24
N ARG A 139 -6.74 -17.76 13.11
CA ARG A 139 -5.76 -16.67 13.24
C ARG A 139 -4.52 -16.98 12.41
N THR A 140 -4.26 -16.16 11.39
CA THR A 140 -2.98 -16.14 10.67
C THR A 140 -2.19 -14.92 11.13
N ALA A 141 -0.92 -15.10 11.44
CA ALA A 141 -0.01 -13.99 11.78
C ALA A 141 1.24 -14.07 10.93
N GLY A 142 1.62 -12.94 10.34
CA GLY A 142 2.94 -12.76 9.73
C GLY A 142 3.86 -11.97 10.68
N THR A 143 5.16 -12.18 10.54
CA THR A 143 6.17 -11.36 11.23
C THR A 143 6.67 -10.29 10.27
N SER A 144 6.74 -9.05 10.71
CA SER A 144 7.28 -7.94 9.93
C SER A 144 8.21 -7.08 10.79
N ILE A 145 9.19 -6.45 10.15
CA ILE A 145 10.06 -5.46 10.81
C ILE A 145 9.41 -4.09 10.68
N VAL A 146 9.17 -3.44 11.82
CA VAL A 146 8.66 -2.07 11.87
C VAL A 146 9.81 -1.16 12.26
N LEU A 147 10.14 -0.18 11.41
CA LEU A 147 11.18 0.82 11.66
C LEU A 147 10.53 2.19 11.79
N THR A 148 10.84 2.89 12.88
CA THR A 148 10.44 4.29 13.07
C THR A 148 11.69 5.15 12.98
N LEU A 149 11.77 6.02 11.97
CA LEU A 149 12.84 7.00 11.84
C LEU A 149 12.64 8.11 12.90
N LYS A 150 13.71 8.43 13.62
CA LYS A 150 13.74 9.48 14.64
C LYS A 150 14.47 10.70 14.11
#